data_2a7142917d4c381098aa9c08dc31dc5d
#
_entry.id   2a7142917d4c381098aa9c08dc31dc5d
#
_cell.length_a   1.000
_cell.length_b   1.000
_cell.length_c   1.000
_cell.angle_alpha   90.00
_cell.angle_beta   90.00
_cell.angle_gamma   90.00
#
_symmetry.space_group_name_H-M   'P 1'
#
loop_
_entity.id
_entity.type
_entity.pdbx_description
1 polymer ?
#
loop_
_entity_poly.entity_id
_entity_poly.type
_entity_poly.pdbx_seq_one_letter_code
_entity_poly.pdbx_strand_id
1 'polypeptide(L)'
;RQEYVIKDQTRRGLSENGVAAGEIDILIEKDNAPFTIIEALNLNSVNKDYLGKHLDKIYTYDTTGNLFNVCLVYAKIKEFASFWERYCDFVKQHEYPYPLISFDEHINQKYVGSEIRIMTTTHNRSGKLTRLYHICVKILSK
;
A
#
# COMPACT_ATOMS: atom_id res chain seq x y z
N ARG A 1 27.58 3.47 7.47
CA ARG A 1 26.50 2.70 8.06
C ARG A 1 25.17 3.39 7.83
N GLN A 2 24.26 2.70 7.16
CA GLN A 2 22.93 3.23 6.89
C GLN A 2 22.07 3.08 8.15
N GLU A 3 21.33 4.12 8.45
CA GLU A 3 20.48 4.15 9.62
C GLU A 3 19.03 4.36 9.20
N TYR A 4 18.17 3.43 9.61
CA TYR A 4 16.74 3.50 9.36
C TYR A 4 16.01 3.78 10.66
N VAL A 5 15.04 4.69 10.59
CA VAL A 5 14.20 5.04 11.73
C VAL A 5 12.76 4.87 11.35
N ILE A 6 11.99 4.20 12.19
CA ILE A 6 10.56 4.00 11.98
C ILE A 6 9.78 5.01 12.80
N LYS A 7 8.89 5.75 12.15
CA LYS A 7 8.01 6.69 12.82
C LYS A 7 6.56 6.32 12.58
N ASP A 8 5.79 6.25 13.65
CA ASP A 8 4.36 6.00 13.58
C ASP A 8 3.65 7.32 13.28
N GLN A 9 2.99 7.39 12.13
CA GLN A 9 2.26 8.57 11.70
C GLN A 9 0.81 8.59 12.20
N THR A 10 0.35 7.52 12.79
CA THR A 10 -1.03 7.40 13.26
C THR A 10 -1.41 8.55 14.18
N ARG A 11 -0.51 8.95 15.05
CA ARG A 11 -0.75 10.03 16.00
C ARG A 11 -0.85 11.40 15.35
N ARG A 12 -0.15 11.61 14.23
CA ARG A 12 -0.24 12.86 13.48
C ARG A 12 -1.50 12.91 12.65
N GLY A 13 -1.91 11.73 12.20
CA GLY A 13 -3.11 11.61 11.42
C GLY A 13 -4.32 11.37 12.26
N LEU A 14 -4.22 11.43 13.57
CA LEU A 14 -5.38 11.42 14.41
C LEU A 14 -6.23 12.57 13.96
N SER A 15 -6.76 12.28 12.84
CA SER A 15 -7.73 13.14 12.27
C SER A 15 -8.83 13.30 13.26
N GLU A 16 -9.49 14.35 13.10
CA GLU A 16 -10.70 14.69 13.72
C GLU A 16 -11.68 13.53 13.84
N ASN A 17 -11.52 12.51 13.04
CA ASN A 17 -12.52 11.44 12.94
C ASN A 17 -12.16 10.17 13.69
N GLY A 18 -11.01 10.16 14.33
CA GLY A 18 -10.55 8.94 14.96
C GLY A 18 -10.23 7.88 13.91
N VAL A 19 -9.02 7.43 13.88
CA VAL A 19 -8.58 6.42 12.92
C VAL A 19 -9.26 5.10 13.27
N ALA A 20 -9.80 4.41 12.27
CA ALA A 20 -10.33 3.08 12.48
C ALA A 20 -9.21 2.16 12.94
N ALA A 21 -9.53 1.28 13.88
CA ALA A 21 -8.54 0.34 14.39
C ALA A 21 -7.92 -0.47 13.27
N GLY A 22 -6.60 -0.52 13.23
CA GLY A 22 -5.86 -1.28 12.24
C GLY A 22 -5.32 -0.46 11.08
N GLU A 23 -5.60 0.84 11.04
CA GLU A 23 -5.02 1.72 10.04
C GLU A 23 -3.80 2.40 10.63
N ILE A 24 -2.64 2.04 10.12
CA ILE A 24 -1.38 2.57 10.63
C ILE A 24 -0.58 3.12 9.46
N ASP A 25 -0.24 4.42 9.57
CA ASP A 25 0.68 5.05 8.65
C ASP A 25 2.05 5.02 9.27
N ILE A 26 2.99 4.44 8.59
CA ILE A 26 4.36 4.33 9.07
C ILE A 26 5.28 5.04 8.10
N LEU A 27 6.06 5.96 8.62
CA LEU A 27 7.13 6.60 7.87
C LEU A 27 8.44 5.95 8.24
N ILE A 28 9.19 5.52 7.24
CA ILE A 28 10.56 5.07 7.43
C ILE A 28 11.49 6.15 6.90
N GLU A 29 12.38 6.59 7.74
CA GLU A 29 13.45 7.52 7.37
C GLU A 29 14.76 6.76 7.24
N LYS A 30 15.59 7.22 6.32
CA LYS A 30 16.95 6.71 6.13
C LYS A 30 17.88 7.91 6.15
N ASP A 31 18.88 7.88 7.04
CA ASP A 31 19.86 8.96 7.15
C ASP A 31 19.18 10.33 7.30
N ASN A 32 18.16 10.37 8.17
CA ASN A 32 17.39 11.57 8.52
C ASN A 32 16.53 12.15 7.39
N ALA A 33 16.28 11.38 6.36
CA ALA A 33 15.41 11.80 5.26
C ALA A 33 14.28 10.79 5.04
N PRO A 34 13.09 11.24 4.59
CA PRO A 34 12.01 10.31 4.25
C PRO A 34 12.48 9.28 3.23
N PHE A 35 12.18 8.01 3.47
CA PHE A 35 12.58 6.92 2.60
C PHE A 35 11.37 6.21 2.00
N THR A 36 10.43 5.77 2.82
CA THR A 36 9.20 5.14 2.34
C THR A 36 8.09 5.29 3.37
N ILE A 37 6.86 5.27 2.87
CA ILE A 37 5.65 5.27 3.68
C ILE A 37 4.99 3.92 3.52
N ILE A 38 4.53 3.35 4.63
CA ILE A 38 3.74 2.12 4.62
C ILE A 38 2.35 2.46 5.13
N GLU A 39 1.36 2.30 4.27
CA GLU A 39 -0.04 2.42 4.63
C GLU A 39 -0.58 1.01 4.84
N ALA A 40 -0.94 0.68 6.08
CA ALA A 40 -1.47 -0.63 6.43
C ALA A 40 -2.97 -0.54 6.67
N LEU A 41 -3.73 -1.44 6.06
CA LEU A 41 -5.17 -1.45 6.19
C LEU A 41 -5.73 -2.87 6.22
N ASN A 42 -6.92 -2.99 6.79
CA ASN A 42 -7.64 -4.26 6.86
C ASN A 42 -8.77 -4.26 5.85
N LEU A 43 -8.87 -5.32 5.06
CA LEU A 43 -9.97 -5.48 4.11
C LEU A 43 -10.64 -6.84 4.30
N ASN A 44 -11.98 -6.84 4.26
CA ASN A 44 -12.76 -8.07 4.16
C ASN A 44 -13.45 -8.17 2.79
N SER A 45 -13.29 -7.17 1.96
CA SER A 45 -13.73 -7.12 0.57
C SER A 45 -13.00 -6.00 -0.14
N VAL A 46 -13.09 -5.95 -1.47
CA VAL A 46 -12.53 -4.83 -2.22
C VAL A 46 -13.56 -3.71 -2.25
N ASN A 47 -13.48 -2.83 -1.27
CA ASN A 47 -14.32 -1.64 -1.22
C ASN A 47 -13.57 -0.52 -1.94
N LYS A 48 -14.09 -0.11 -3.10
CA LYS A 48 -13.39 0.82 -3.98
C LYS A 48 -13.15 2.18 -3.35
N ASP A 49 -14.16 2.73 -2.67
CA ASP A 49 -14.02 4.05 -2.06
C ASP A 49 -13.01 4.04 -0.92
N TYR A 50 -13.11 3.05 -0.06
CA TYR A 50 -12.22 2.92 1.08
C TYR A 50 -10.77 2.71 0.62
N LEU A 51 -10.56 1.74 -0.27
CA LEU A 51 -9.23 1.42 -0.77
C LEU A 51 -8.64 2.59 -1.56
N GLY A 52 -9.44 3.23 -2.41
CA GLY A 52 -8.99 4.38 -3.19
C GLY A 52 -8.53 5.53 -2.31
N LYS A 53 -9.24 5.82 -1.24
CA LYS A 53 -8.85 6.85 -0.29
C LYS A 53 -7.51 6.55 0.37
N HIS A 54 -7.29 5.29 0.74
CA HIS A 54 -6.03 4.90 1.36
C HIS A 54 -4.86 4.94 0.38
N LEU A 55 -5.08 4.56 -0.86
CA LEU A 55 -4.04 4.69 -1.88
C LEU A 55 -3.68 6.15 -2.12
N ASP A 56 -4.69 7.02 -2.25
CA ASP A 56 -4.46 8.45 -2.46
C ASP A 56 -3.76 9.11 -1.28
N LYS A 57 -4.09 8.65 -0.08
CA LYS A 57 -3.50 9.15 1.16
C LYS A 57 -1.99 8.99 1.19
N ILE A 58 -1.47 7.90 0.62
CA ILE A 58 -0.03 7.67 0.53
C ILE A 58 0.64 8.85 -0.18
N TYR A 59 0.06 9.28 -1.29
CA TYR A 59 0.62 10.38 -2.06
C TYR A 59 0.47 11.73 -1.34
N THR A 60 -0.56 11.88 -0.52
CA THR A 60 -0.73 13.07 0.30
C THR A 60 0.37 13.19 1.34
N TYR A 61 0.76 12.08 1.94
CA TYR A 61 1.81 12.08 2.95
C TYR A 61 3.21 12.08 2.35
N ASP A 62 3.37 11.54 1.16
CA ASP A 62 4.65 11.55 0.48
C ASP A 62 4.87 12.90 -0.20
N THR A 63 5.44 13.82 0.54
CA THR A 63 5.71 15.17 0.06
C THR A 63 7.05 15.28 -0.66
N THR A 64 7.89 14.26 -0.57
CA THR A 64 9.25 14.31 -1.12
C THR A 64 9.43 13.49 -2.40
N GLY A 65 8.43 12.71 -2.78
CA GLY A 65 8.53 11.84 -3.96
C GLY A 65 9.43 10.66 -3.73
N ASN A 66 9.11 9.86 -2.71
CA ASN A 66 9.87 8.66 -2.40
C ASN A 66 9.96 7.75 -3.63
N LEU A 67 11.11 7.07 -3.80
CA LEU A 67 11.27 6.13 -4.91
C LEU A 67 10.22 5.03 -4.87
N PHE A 68 9.80 4.62 -3.69
CA PHE A 68 8.72 3.67 -3.53
C PHE A 68 7.97 3.91 -2.22
N ASN A 69 6.73 3.47 -2.18
CA ASN A 69 5.91 3.39 -0.97
C ASN A 69 5.23 2.02 -0.94
N VAL A 70 4.59 1.69 0.16
CA VAL A 70 3.99 0.37 0.35
C VAL A 70 2.55 0.50 0.83
N CYS A 71 1.66 -0.24 0.18
CA CYS A 71 0.30 -0.46 0.65
C CYS A 71 0.24 -1.90 1.16
N LEU A 72 0.10 -2.06 2.46
CA LEU A 72 0.07 -3.37 3.10
C LEU A 72 -1.37 -3.70 3.50
N VAL A 73 -1.93 -4.72 2.89
CA VAL A 73 -3.31 -5.11 3.10
C VAL A 73 -3.39 -6.43 3.87
N TYR A 74 -4.06 -6.38 5.02
CA TYR A 74 -4.42 -7.60 5.75
C TYR A 74 -5.82 -8.01 5.30
N ALA A 75 -5.90 -9.09 4.54
CA ALA A 75 -7.15 -9.55 3.95
C ALA A 75 -7.79 -10.65 4.79
N LYS A 76 -8.91 -10.30 5.44
CA LYS A 76 -9.72 -11.26 6.20
C LYS A 76 -10.78 -11.83 5.26
N ILE A 77 -10.39 -12.87 4.51
CA ILE A 77 -11.27 -13.38 3.47
C ILE A 77 -10.98 -14.86 3.22
N LYS A 78 -12.03 -15.61 2.92
CA LYS A 78 -11.91 -17.04 2.64
C LYS A 78 -11.34 -17.30 1.25
N GLU A 79 -11.91 -16.62 0.26
CA GLU A 79 -11.57 -16.82 -1.15
C GLU A 79 -10.47 -15.82 -1.56
N PHE A 80 -9.25 -16.10 -1.12
CA PHE A 80 -8.13 -15.17 -1.33
C PHE A 80 -7.81 -14.97 -2.81
N ALA A 81 -7.85 -16.03 -3.60
CA ALA A 81 -7.56 -15.93 -5.04
C ALA A 81 -8.51 -14.96 -5.74
N SER A 82 -9.83 -15.07 -5.47
CA SER A 82 -10.83 -14.16 -6.03
C SER A 82 -10.64 -12.73 -5.54
N PHE A 83 -10.32 -12.58 -4.26
CA PHE A 83 -10.05 -11.28 -3.67
C PHE A 83 -8.87 -10.61 -4.38
N TRP A 84 -7.79 -11.37 -4.55
CA TRP A 84 -6.59 -10.84 -5.19
C TRP A 84 -6.86 -10.40 -6.62
N GLU A 85 -7.63 -11.18 -7.37
CA GLU A 85 -8.04 -10.81 -8.72
C GLU A 85 -8.77 -9.46 -8.75
N ARG A 86 -9.77 -9.31 -7.87
CA ARG A 86 -10.52 -8.06 -7.76
C ARG A 86 -9.65 -6.89 -7.29
N TYR A 87 -8.72 -7.17 -6.39
CA TYR A 87 -7.77 -6.17 -5.93
C TYR A 87 -6.90 -5.68 -7.08
N CYS A 88 -6.33 -6.60 -7.85
CA CYS A 88 -5.52 -6.26 -9.01
C CYS A 88 -6.30 -5.44 -10.04
N ASP A 89 -7.54 -5.83 -10.31
CA ASP A 89 -8.39 -5.09 -11.25
C ASP A 89 -8.63 -3.66 -10.77
N PHE A 90 -8.91 -3.50 -9.49
CA PHE A 90 -9.12 -2.17 -8.92
C PHE A 90 -7.84 -1.32 -9.04
N VAL A 91 -6.71 -1.89 -8.65
CA VAL A 91 -5.42 -1.19 -8.64
C VAL A 91 -5.06 -0.69 -10.04
N LYS A 92 -5.35 -1.48 -11.07
CA LYS A 92 -5.07 -1.11 -12.46
C LYS A 92 -6.00 -0.01 -12.97
N GLN A 93 -7.20 0.12 -12.41
CA GLN A 93 -8.23 1.05 -12.89
C GLN A 93 -8.34 2.31 -12.04
N HIS A 94 -7.76 2.32 -10.86
CA HIS A 94 -7.84 3.46 -9.97
C HIS A 94 -7.17 4.70 -10.58
N GLU A 95 -7.80 5.85 -10.42
CA GLU A 95 -7.22 7.13 -10.85
C GLU A 95 -6.30 7.64 -9.75
N TYR A 96 -5.01 7.40 -9.93
CA TYR A 96 -4.00 7.84 -8.97
C TYR A 96 -3.72 9.34 -9.14
N PRO A 97 -3.26 10.01 -8.07
CA PRO A 97 -2.79 11.40 -8.19
C PRO A 97 -1.66 11.57 -9.20
N TYR A 98 -0.88 10.53 -9.45
CA TYR A 98 0.15 10.51 -10.47
C TYR A 98 -0.10 9.36 -11.44
N PRO A 99 0.00 9.59 -12.77
CA PRO A 99 -0.40 8.59 -13.76
C PRO A 99 0.27 7.24 -13.60
N LEU A 100 -0.54 6.20 -13.69
CA LEU A 100 -0.06 4.82 -13.74
C LEU A 100 0.58 4.57 -15.09
N ILE A 101 1.84 4.10 -15.10
CA ILE A 101 2.58 3.77 -16.31
C ILE A 101 2.52 2.28 -16.58
N SER A 102 2.77 1.47 -15.55
CA SER A 102 2.84 0.02 -15.71
C SER A 102 2.55 -0.66 -14.38
N PHE A 103 2.24 -1.93 -14.47
CA PHE A 103 2.08 -2.78 -13.29
C PHE A 103 2.79 -4.10 -13.51
N ASP A 104 3.23 -4.71 -12.42
CA ASP A 104 3.88 -6.00 -12.44
C ASP A 104 3.37 -6.84 -11.27
N GLU A 105 2.67 -7.91 -11.58
CA GLU A 105 2.24 -8.86 -10.57
C GLU A 105 3.38 -9.83 -10.32
N HIS A 106 3.83 -9.92 -9.07
CA HIS A 106 4.97 -10.76 -8.73
C HIS A 106 4.55 -12.22 -8.65
N ILE A 107 4.46 -12.87 -9.81
CA ILE A 107 4.16 -14.28 -9.93
C ILE A 107 5.48 -15.04 -9.79
N ASN A 108 5.72 -15.56 -8.61
CA ASN A 108 6.99 -16.16 -8.28
C ASN A 108 6.72 -17.47 -7.54
N GLN A 109 7.51 -18.50 -7.84
CA GLN A 109 7.39 -19.82 -7.20
C GLN A 109 7.38 -19.70 -5.68
N LYS A 110 8.11 -18.76 -5.14
CA LYS A 110 8.17 -18.51 -3.71
C LYS A 110 6.81 -18.23 -3.07
N TYR A 111 5.91 -17.62 -3.82
CA TYR A 111 4.60 -17.22 -3.28
C TYR A 111 3.46 -18.13 -3.72
N VAL A 112 3.72 -19.09 -4.60
CA VAL A 112 2.70 -20.04 -5.04
C VAL A 112 2.24 -20.86 -3.83
N GLY A 113 0.93 -20.92 -3.62
CA GLY A 113 0.36 -21.62 -2.47
C GLY A 113 0.53 -20.92 -1.14
N SER A 114 1.19 -19.76 -1.11
CA SER A 114 1.33 -18.98 0.11
C SER A 114 0.12 -18.06 0.31
N GLU A 115 0.08 -17.41 1.45
CA GLU A 115 -0.97 -16.46 1.80
C GLU A 115 -0.53 -15.01 1.57
N ILE A 116 0.44 -14.83 0.69
CA ILE A 116 0.98 -13.51 0.33
C ILE A 116 0.87 -13.31 -1.17
N ARG A 117 0.45 -12.12 -1.57
CA ARG A 117 0.47 -11.69 -2.97
C ARG A 117 1.06 -10.30 -3.06
N ILE A 118 1.83 -10.06 -4.11
CA ILE A 118 2.51 -8.79 -4.31
C ILE A 118 2.29 -8.30 -5.74
N MET A 119 2.02 -7.02 -5.88
CA MET A 119 1.97 -6.32 -7.16
C MET A 119 2.73 -5.00 -7.00
N THR A 120 3.41 -4.58 -8.04
CA THR A 120 4.05 -3.27 -8.09
C THR A 120 3.41 -2.45 -9.19
N THR A 121 3.04 -1.20 -8.86
CA THR A 121 2.63 -0.23 -9.88
C THR A 121 3.69 0.84 -9.98
N THR A 122 3.92 1.31 -11.21
CA THR A 122 4.89 2.37 -11.50
C THR A 122 4.12 3.60 -11.94
N HIS A 123 4.49 4.74 -11.38
CA HIS A 123 3.79 6.01 -11.60
C HIS A 123 4.76 7.09 -12.04
N ASN A 124 4.27 8.00 -12.85
CA ASN A 124 5.05 9.16 -13.29
C ASN A 124 4.71 10.35 -12.39
N ARG A 125 5.60 10.66 -11.47
CA ARG A 125 5.45 11.82 -10.60
C ARG A 125 6.27 12.97 -11.18
N SER A 126 5.62 13.75 -12.04
CA SER A 126 6.24 14.94 -12.64
C SER A 126 7.60 14.64 -13.29
N GLY A 127 7.68 13.55 -14.03
CA GLY A 127 8.89 13.13 -14.71
C GLY A 127 9.75 12.15 -13.94
N LYS A 128 9.46 11.93 -12.67
CA LYS A 128 10.17 10.95 -11.85
C LYS A 128 9.37 9.67 -11.74
N LEU A 129 9.98 8.54 -12.02
CA LEU A 129 9.33 7.25 -11.84
C LEU A 129 9.35 6.84 -10.37
N THR A 130 8.17 6.56 -9.85
CA THR A 130 8.00 6.10 -8.47
C THR A 130 7.20 4.80 -8.48
N ARG A 131 7.38 3.98 -7.47
CA ARG A 131 6.71 2.70 -7.38
C ARG A 131 5.85 2.61 -6.14
N LEU A 132 4.74 1.87 -6.26
CA LEU A 132 3.91 1.53 -5.14
C LEU A 132 3.84 0.01 -5.08
N TYR A 133 4.31 -0.55 -3.98
CA TYR A 133 4.21 -1.98 -3.72
C TYR A 133 2.88 -2.26 -3.04
N HIS A 134 2.11 -3.18 -3.61
CA HIS A 134 0.86 -3.64 -3.03
C HIS A 134 1.09 -5.05 -2.49
N ILE A 135 1.06 -5.18 -1.19
CA ILE A 135 1.30 -6.46 -0.53
C ILE A 135 0.02 -6.86 0.19
N CYS A 136 -0.56 -8.00 -0.20
CA CYS A 136 -1.74 -8.54 0.46
C CYS A 136 -1.37 -9.80 1.22
N VAL A 137 -1.75 -9.85 2.48
CA VAL A 137 -1.53 -10.99 3.35
C VAL A 137 -2.88 -11.50 3.80
N LYS A 138 -3.16 -12.77 3.52
CA LYS A 138 -4.38 -13.39 4.02
C LYS A 138 -4.25 -13.66 5.51
N ILE A 139 -5.23 -13.19 6.28
CA ILE A 139 -5.31 -13.53 7.69
C ILE A 139 -6.49 -14.44 7.92
N LEU A 140 -6.30 -15.41 8.81
CA LEU A 140 -7.37 -16.32 9.15
C LEU A 140 -8.43 -15.58 9.94
N SER A 141 -9.68 -15.69 9.49
CA SER A 141 -10.78 -15.20 10.29
C SER A 141 -11.17 -16.28 11.29
N LYS A 142 -11.27 -15.89 12.52
CA LYS A 142 -11.78 -16.81 13.54
C LYS A 142 -13.28 -16.91 13.45
#